data_532f97b63822886379bdd52e43fb891f
#
_entry.id   532f97b63822886379bdd52e43fb891f
#
_cell.length_a   1.000
_cell.length_b   1.000
_cell.length_c   1.000
_cell.angle_alpha   90.00
_cell.angle_beta   90.00
_cell.angle_gamma   90.00
#
_symmetry.space_group_name_H-M   'P 1'
#
loop_
_entity.id
_entity.type
_entity.pdbx_description
1 polymer ?
#
loop_
_entity_poly.entity_id
_entity_poly.type
_entity_poly.pdbx_seq_one_letter_code
_entity_poly.pdbx_strand_id
1 'polypeptide(L)'
;MQQERIELIRPQMGTARALTVRRYGTQGKGPKAYLQAALHADELPGVIALHHLEILLKTAEENNQIKGEIVVVPFANPIGFTQYVDMKPLGRFEMRTGQNFNRHYPDLCKELIAVVDGKLGQDPDANVECGRV
;
A
#
# COMPACT_ATOMS: atom_id res chain seq x y z
N MET A 1 1.21 -7.61 -15.95
CA MET A 1 1.09 -7.51 -14.46
C MET A 1 2.20 -8.30 -13.80
N GLN A 2 2.91 -7.67 -12.89
CA GLN A 2 3.94 -8.30 -12.05
C GLN A 2 3.38 -8.46 -10.63
N GLN A 3 3.56 -9.65 -10.02
CA GLN A 3 3.18 -9.89 -8.63
C GLN A 3 4.44 -10.17 -7.81
N GLU A 4 4.53 -9.47 -6.69
CA GLU A 4 5.57 -9.63 -5.68
C GLU A 4 4.94 -10.08 -4.36
N ARG A 5 5.64 -10.93 -3.63
CA ARG A 5 5.26 -11.36 -2.28
C ARG A 5 6.35 -10.94 -1.31
N ILE A 6 6.02 -10.01 -0.42
CA ILE A 6 6.93 -9.51 0.61
C ILE A 6 6.64 -10.25 1.91
N GLU A 7 7.55 -11.10 2.34
CA GLU A 7 7.41 -11.83 3.60
C GLU A 7 7.60 -10.87 4.79
N LEU A 8 6.68 -10.96 5.75
CA LEU A 8 6.76 -10.27 7.02
C LEU A 8 7.43 -11.16 8.07
N ILE A 9 7.84 -10.54 9.20
CA ILE A 9 8.41 -11.28 10.34
C ILE A 9 7.45 -12.39 10.76
N ARG A 10 7.97 -13.62 10.84
CA ARG A 10 7.21 -14.80 11.27
C ARG A 10 6.99 -14.75 12.78
N PRO A 11 5.75 -14.70 13.27
CA PRO A 11 5.50 -14.67 14.72
C PRO A 11 5.77 -16.00 15.39
N GLN A 12 5.67 -17.11 14.66
CA GLN A 12 5.85 -18.48 15.14
C GLN A 12 6.37 -19.39 14.04
N MET A 13 6.99 -20.52 14.42
CA MET A 13 7.35 -21.59 13.49
C MET A 13 6.07 -22.13 12.83
N GLY A 14 6.12 -22.35 11.51
CA GLY A 14 4.99 -22.87 10.74
C GLY A 14 3.98 -21.82 10.26
N THR A 15 4.07 -20.55 10.67
CA THR A 15 3.23 -19.47 10.15
C THR A 15 4.02 -18.58 9.19
N ALA A 16 3.46 -18.29 8.03
CA ALA A 16 3.99 -17.33 7.08
C ALA A 16 2.97 -16.19 6.90
N ARG A 17 3.44 -14.95 7.04
CA ARG A 17 2.67 -13.75 6.74
C ARG A 17 3.38 -12.98 5.64
N ALA A 18 2.64 -12.54 4.64
CA ALA A 18 3.20 -11.80 3.53
C ALA A 18 2.22 -10.74 3.03
N LEU A 19 2.77 -9.66 2.49
CA LEU A 19 2.03 -8.73 1.65
C LEU A 19 2.10 -9.21 0.20
N THR A 20 0.97 -9.19 -0.49
CA THR A 20 0.92 -9.37 -1.93
C THR A 20 0.83 -8.00 -2.58
N VAL A 21 1.82 -7.67 -3.39
CA VAL A 21 1.91 -6.43 -4.14
C VAL A 21 1.75 -6.76 -5.62
N ARG A 22 0.83 -6.09 -6.30
CA ARG A 22 0.63 -6.24 -7.74
C ARG A 22 0.91 -4.93 -8.44
N ARG A 23 1.68 -5.01 -9.52
CA ARG A 23 2.10 -3.84 -10.31
C ARG A 23 1.58 -3.97 -11.73
N TYR A 24 0.98 -2.90 -12.21
CA TYR A 24 0.47 -2.74 -13.56
C TYR A 24 1.18 -1.57 -14.23
N GLY A 25 1.43 -1.68 -15.54
CA GLY A 25 2.16 -0.69 -16.31
C GLY A 25 3.67 -0.83 -16.18
N THR A 26 4.42 0.27 -16.33
CA THR A 26 5.89 0.25 -16.34
C THR A 26 6.46 0.98 -15.15
N GLN A 27 7.17 0.25 -14.31
CA GLN A 27 7.84 0.80 -13.12
C GLN A 27 8.81 1.92 -13.49
N GLY A 28 8.73 3.03 -12.75
CA GLY A 28 9.63 4.18 -12.92
C GLY A 28 9.35 5.03 -14.16
N LYS A 29 8.32 4.71 -14.95
CA LYS A 29 7.92 5.54 -16.10
C LYS A 29 6.58 6.24 -15.82
N GLY A 30 6.59 7.57 -15.87
CA GLY A 30 5.40 8.39 -15.70
C GLY A 30 4.85 8.42 -14.26
N PRO A 31 3.58 8.84 -14.09
CA PRO A 31 2.96 8.96 -12.79
C PRO A 31 2.77 7.59 -12.13
N LYS A 32 2.83 7.58 -10.79
CA LYS A 32 2.63 6.39 -9.97
C LYS A 32 1.40 6.54 -9.10
N ALA A 33 0.50 5.58 -9.16
CA ALA A 33 -0.62 5.44 -8.24
C ALA A 33 -0.38 4.26 -7.28
N TYR A 34 -0.64 4.47 -6.00
CA TYR A 34 -0.60 3.43 -4.97
C TYR A 34 -1.98 3.27 -4.35
N LEU A 35 -2.50 2.04 -4.36
CA LEU A 35 -3.82 1.68 -3.87
C LEU A 35 -3.70 0.55 -2.87
N GLN A 36 -4.26 0.75 -1.68
CA GLN A 36 -4.30 -0.30 -0.66
C GLN A 36 -5.69 -0.42 -0.04
N ALA A 37 -5.99 -1.61 0.48
CA ALA A 37 -7.19 -1.88 1.25
C ALA A 37 -6.89 -2.74 2.47
N ALA A 38 -7.87 -2.87 3.38
CA ALA A 38 -7.80 -3.67 4.60
C ALA A 38 -6.59 -3.31 5.50
N LEU A 39 -6.31 -2.03 5.70
CA LEU A 39 -5.37 -1.57 6.73
C LEU A 39 -5.97 -1.82 8.13
N HIS A 40 -7.25 -1.49 8.34
CA HIS A 40 -8.07 -2.17 9.32
C HIS A 40 -8.62 -3.44 8.66
N ALA A 41 -8.17 -4.60 9.10
CA ALA A 41 -8.41 -5.86 8.40
C ALA A 41 -9.88 -6.34 8.44
N ASP A 42 -10.71 -5.75 9.29
CA ASP A 42 -12.15 -5.94 9.38
C ASP A 42 -12.96 -5.09 8.37
N GLU A 43 -12.30 -4.15 7.64
CA GLU A 43 -12.93 -3.29 6.65
C GLU A 43 -12.73 -3.84 5.23
N LEU A 44 -13.63 -4.73 4.79
CA LEU A 44 -13.52 -5.45 3.50
C LEU A 44 -14.03 -4.72 2.25
N PRO A 45 -14.89 -3.67 2.30
CA PRO A 45 -15.39 -3.04 1.06
C PRO A 45 -14.29 -2.58 0.10
N GLY A 46 -13.17 -2.05 0.63
CA GLY A 46 -12.03 -1.66 -0.18
C GLY A 46 -11.36 -2.83 -0.90
N VAL A 47 -11.31 -4.00 -0.29
CA VAL A 47 -10.78 -5.23 -0.92
C VAL A 47 -11.63 -5.63 -2.11
N ILE A 48 -12.96 -5.58 -1.97
CA ILE A 48 -13.91 -5.90 -3.04
C ILE A 48 -13.76 -4.91 -4.19
N ALA A 49 -13.65 -3.61 -3.86
CA ALA A 49 -13.44 -2.56 -4.86
C ALA A 49 -12.13 -2.79 -5.64
N LEU A 50 -11.02 -3.09 -4.95
CA LEU A 50 -9.75 -3.40 -5.60
C LEU A 50 -9.82 -4.67 -6.44
N HIS A 51 -10.53 -5.70 -6.00
CA HIS A 51 -10.74 -6.91 -6.80
C HIS A 51 -11.39 -6.60 -8.16
N HIS A 52 -12.45 -5.80 -8.16
CA HIS A 52 -13.11 -5.39 -9.40
C HIS A 52 -12.21 -4.47 -10.25
N LEU A 53 -11.49 -3.55 -9.62
CA LEU A 53 -10.56 -2.67 -10.32
C LEU A 53 -9.45 -3.47 -11.01
N GLU A 54 -8.91 -4.50 -10.39
CA GLU A 54 -7.84 -5.32 -10.97
C GLU A 54 -8.25 -6.05 -12.24
N ILE A 55 -9.55 -6.37 -12.41
CA ILE A 55 -10.08 -6.92 -13.66
C ILE A 55 -9.93 -5.88 -14.78
N LEU A 56 -10.28 -4.63 -14.49
CA LEU A 56 -10.15 -3.52 -15.44
C LEU A 56 -8.69 -3.19 -15.75
N LEU A 57 -7.83 -3.22 -14.72
CA LEU A 57 -6.39 -2.95 -14.87
C LEU A 57 -5.69 -3.99 -15.76
N LYS A 58 -6.06 -5.26 -15.66
CA LYS A 58 -5.54 -6.30 -16.55
C LYS A 58 -5.88 -6.00 -18.00
N THR A 59 -7.14 -5.70 -18.27
CA THR A 59 -7.59 -5.32 -19.63
C THR A 59 -6.89 -4.07 -20.14
N ALA A 60 -6.74 -3.05 -19.30
CA ALA A 60 -6.06 -1.81 -19.66
C ALA A 60 -4.56 -2.05 -19.95
N GLU A 61 -3.90 -2.92 -19.18
CA GLU A 61 -2.50 -3.29 -19.41
C GLU A 61 -2.32 -4.05 -20.73
N GLU A 62 -3.17 -5.04 -21.01
CA GLU A 62 -3.18 -5.81 -22.27
C GLU A 62 -3.35 -4.91 -23.50
N ASN A 63 -4.11 -3.82 -23.34
CA ASN A 63 -4.33 -2.83 -24.39
C ASN A 63 -3.31 -1.67 -24.38
N ASN A 64 -2.24 -1.72 -23.57
CA ASN A 64 -1.21 -0.68 -23.43
C ASN A 64 -1.79 0.71 -23.07
N GLN A 65 -2.85 0.75 -22.27
CA GLN A 65 -3.53 1.98 -21.87
C GLN A 65 -2.96 2.60 -20.58
N ILE A 66 -2.13 1.87 -19.84
CA ILE A 66 -1.51 2.36 -18.60
C ILE A 66 -0.22 3.11 -18.94
N LYS A 67 -0.20 4.43 -18.73
CA LYS A 67 0.92 5.32 -19.06
C LYS A 67 1.93 5.52 -17.94
N GLY A 68 1.80 4.81 -16.83
CA GLY A 68 2.67 4.94 -15.66
C GLY A 68 2.73 3.63 -14.91
N GLU A 69 2.73 3.72 -13.59
CA GLU A 69 2.74 2.56 -12.70
C GLU A 69 1.53 2.60 -11.76
N ILE A 70 0.81 1.49 -11.65
CA ILE A 70 -0.25 1.33 -10.65
C ILE A 70 0.14 0.16 -9.74
N VAL A 71 0.30 0.46 -8.45
CA VAL A 71 0.64 -0.52 -7.41
C VAL A 71 -0.61 -0.80 -6.58
N VAL A 72 -0.98 -2.07 -6.48
CA VAL A 72 -2.15 -2.52 -5.73
C VAL A 72 -1.73 -3.47 -4.61
N VAL A 73 -2.13 -3.13 -3.37
CA VAL A 73 -1.96 -3.96 -2.17
C VAL A 73 -3.34 -4.27 -1.60
N PRO A 74 -4.00 -5.36 -2.05
CA PRO A 74 -5.40 -5.61 -1.71
C PRO A 74 -5.62 -5.93 -0.23
N PHE A 75 -4.60 -6.48 0.46
CA PHE A 75 -4.63 -6.78 1.89
C PHE A 75 -3.39 -6.18 2.56
N ALA A 76 -3.51 -4.93 3.04
CA ALA A 76 -2.37 -4.22 3.64
C ALA A 76 -2.04 -4.70 5.07
N ASN A 77 -2.96 -5.39 5.76
CA ASN A 77 -2.78 -5.86 7.13
C ASN A 77 -3.06 -7.37 7.29
N PRO A 78 -2.14 -8.25 6.87
CA PRO A 78 -2.29 -9.69 7.08
C PRO A 78 -2.20 -10.10 8.56
N ILE A 79 -1.66 -9.25 9.45
CA ILE A 79 -1.62 -9.48 10.89
C ILE A 79 -3.02 -9.37 11.48
N GLY A 80 -3.68 -8.23 11.27
CA GLY A 80 -5.04 -7.99 11.75
C GLY A 80 -6.03 -9.00 11.19
N PHE A 81 -5.83 -9.45 9.95
CA PHE A 81 -6.70 -10.43 9.29
C PHE A 81 -6.70 -11.81 9.96
N THR A 82 -5.66 -12.13 10.73
CA THR A 82 -5.55 -13.41 11.46
C THR A 82 -5.94 -13.32 12.93
N GLN A 83 -6.43 -12.17 13.38
CA GLN A 83 -6.83 -11.96 14.78
C GLN A 83 -8.32 -12.21 14.97
N TYR A 84 -8.65 -13.19 15.81
CA TYR A 84 -10.01 -13.54 16.18
C TYR A 84 -10.13 -13.72 17.69
N VAL A 85 -11.22 -13.21 18.27
CA VAL A 85 -11.64 -13.48 19.64
C VAL A 85 -13.11 -13.92 19.60
N ASP A 86 -13.42 -15.07 20.16
CA ASP A 86 -14.77 -15.64 20.15
C ASP A 86 -15.42 -15.63 18.75
N MET A 87 -14.64 -16.06 17.75
CA MET A 87 -15.04 -16.09 16.34
C MET A 87 -15.32 -14.70 15.72
N LYS A 88 -15.03 -13.61 16.41
CA LYS A 88 -15.15 -12.24 15.88
C LYS A 88 -13.80 -11.76 15.39
N PRO A 89 -13.70 -11.23 14.15
CA PRO A 89 -12.47 -10.64 13.65
C PRO A 89 -12.14 -9.36 14.41
N LEU A 90 -10.89 -9.22 14.84
CA LEU A 90 -10.36 -8.02 15.48
C LEU A 90 -9.28 -7.40 14.59
N GLY A 91 -9.69 -6.81 13.49
CA GLY A 91 -8.80 -6.29 12.48
C GLY A 91 -8.32 -4.86 12.68
N ARG A 92 -8.86 -4.14 13.68
CA ARG A 92 -8.59 -2.71 13.88
C ARG A 92 -7.39 -2.43 14.77
N PHE A 93 -7.17 -3.27 15.77
CA PHE A 93 -6.11 -3.11 16.77
C PHE A 93 -5.19 -4.34 16.78
N GLU A 94 -3.90 -4.13 16.99
CA GLU A 94 -2.95 -5.22 17.23
C GLU A 94 -3.19 -5.78 18.64
N MET A 95 -3.51 -7.08 18.74
CA MET A 95 -3.96 -7.70 19.99
C MET A 95 -2.89 -7.72 21.11
N ARG A 96 -1.60 -7.76 20.72
CA ARG A 96 -0.51 -7.84 21.69
C ARG A 96 -0.20 -6.49 22.34
N THR A 97 -0.33 -5.40 21.58
CA THR A 97 0.03 -4.05 22.02
C THR A 97 -1.15 -3.12 22.23
N GLY A 98 -2.32 -3.48 21.69
CA GLY A 98 -3.50 -2.62 21.68
C GLY A 98 -3.40 -1.42 20.73
N GLN A 99 -2.35 -1.35 19.90
CA GLN A 99 -2.18 -0.24 18.96
C GLN A 99 -3.13 -0.34 17.79
N ASN A 100 -3.70 0.78 17.39
CA ASN A 100 -4.53 0.88 16.19
C ASN A 100 -3.63 0.85 14.95
N PHE A 101 -3.91 -0.06 14.01
CA PHE A 101 -3.12 -0.24 12.79
C PHE A 101 -3.10 0.98 11.87
N ASN A 102 -4.05 1.89 11.99
CA ASN A 102 -4.14 3.09 11.17
C ASN A 102 -3.90 4.36 12.00
N ARG A 103 -2.95 4.32 12.93
CA ARG A 103 -2.50 5.47 13.74
C ARG A 103 -0.98 5.40 13.92
N HIS A 104 -0.45 6.43 14.54
CA HIS A 104 0.98 6.53 14.90
C HIS A 104 1.92 6.44 13.69
N TYR A 105 1.54 7.06 12.56
CA TYR A 105 2.44 7.23 11.43
C TYR A 105 3.64 8.09 11.84
N PRO A 106 4.84 7.79 11.31
CA PRO A 106 6.01 8.66 11.54
C PRO A 106 5.73 10.07 11.00
N ASP A 107 6.11 11.08 11.77
CA ASP A 107 6.07 12.46 11.31
C ASP A 107 7.30 12.75 10.46
N LEU A 108 7.11 12.75 9.15
CA LEU A 108 8.16 13.02 8.16
C LEU A 108 8.32 14.51 7.86
N CYS A 109 7.52 15.39 8.46
CA CYS A 109 7.51 16.83 8.11
C CYS A 109 8.86 17.48 8.24
N LYS A 110 9.59 17.24 9.35
CA LYS A 110 10.91 17.83 9.59
C LYS A 110 11.95 17.36 8.57
N GLU A 111 11.95 16.08 8.25
CA GLU A 111 12.87 15.49 7.29
C GLU A 111 12.57 16.00 5.87
N LEU A 112 11.30 16.05 5.49
CA LEU A 112 10.88 16.59 4.19
C LEU A 112 11.19 18.09 4.06
N ILE A 113 10.91 18.90 5.08
CA ILE A 113 11.25 20.32 5.07
C ILE A 113 12.76 20.51 4.84
N ALA A 114 13.60 19.76 5.55
CA ALA A 114 15.06 19.86 5.39
C ALA A 114 15.54 19.52 3.96
N VAL A 115 14.82 18.64 3.26
CA VAL A 115 15.16 18.24 1.88
C VAL A 115 14.67 19.25 0.85
N VAL A 116 13.46 19.82 1.04
CA VAL A 116 12.79 20.66 0.03
C VAL A 116 12.91 22.16 0.30
N ASP A 117 13.39 22.56 1.47
CA ASP A 117 13.50 23.97 1.86
C ASP A 117 14.37 24.76 0.87
N GLY A 118 13.83 25.86 0.38
CA GLY A 118 14.47 26.71 -0.63
C GLY A 118 14.58 26.10 -2.05
N LYS A 119 14.09 24.87 -2.26
CA LYS A 119 14.16 24.20 -3.57
C LYS A 119 12.84 24.18 -4.32
N LEU A 120 11.72 24.40 -3.62
CA LEU A 120 10.40 24.43 -4.25
C LEU A 120 10.18 25.78 -4.94
N GLY A 121 9.74 25.73 -6.20
CA GLY A 121 9.45 26.87 -7.04
C GLY A 121 8.02 26.84 -7.61
N GLN A 122 7.78 27.65 -8.63
CA GLN A 122 6.48 27.69 -9.31
C GLN A 122 6.32 26.58 -10.37
N ASP A 123 7.40 25.89 -10.73
CA ASP A 123 7.38 24.81 -11.70
C ASP A 123 7.03 23.49 -11.01
N PRO A 124 5.85 22.89 -11.30
CA PRO A 124 5.41 21.63 -10.69
C PRO A 124 6.33 20.45 -11.01
N ASP A 125 6.87 20.40 -12.22
CA ASP A 125 7.72 19.27 -12.66
C ASP A 125 9.08 19.30 -11.95
N ALA A 126 9.67 20.48 -11.78
CA ALA A 126 10.89 20.67 -11.00
C ALA A 126 10.65 20.32 -9.50
N ASN A 127 9.48 20.64 -8.95
CA ASN A 127 9.13 20.31 -7.57
C ASN A 127 8.98 18.78 -7.37
N VAL A 128 8.46 18.05 -8.36
CA VAL A 128 8.39 16.57 -8.31
C VAL A 128 9.77 15.95 -8.25
N GLU A 129 10.73 16.45 -9.03
CA GLU A 129 12.12 15.97 -8.99
C GLU A 129 12.78 16.23 -7.64
N CYS A 130 12.52 17.40 -7.02
CA CYS A 130 13.02 17.72 -5.67
C CYS A 130 12.52 16.73 -4.59
N GLY A 131 11.31 16.18 -4.74
CA GLY A 131 10.71 15.25 -3.79
C GLY A 131 11.08 13.77 -4.02
N ARG A 132 11.87 13.46 -5.06
CA ARG A 132 12.39 12.11 -5.31
C ARG A 132 13.67 11.90 -4.50
N VAL A 133 13.51 11.52 -3.24
CA VAL A 133 14.60 11.16 -2.31
C VAL A 133 14.65 9.65 -2.14
#